data_5a97d68b08155de0c2ffb366fcce95a2
#
_entry.id   5a97d68b08155de0c2ffb366fcce95a2
#
_cell.length_a   1.000
_cell.length_b   1.000
_cell.length_c   1.000
_cell.angle_alpha   90.00
_cell.angle_beta   90.00
_cell.angle_gamma   90.00
#
_symmetry.space_group_name_H-M   'P 1'
#
loop_
_entity.id
_entity.type
_entity.pdbx_description
1 polymer ?
#
loop_
_entity_poly.entity_id
_entity_poly.type
_entity_poly.pdbx_seq_one_letter_code
_entity_poly.pdbx_strand_id
1 'polypeptide(L)'
;MDPSIPEAFEKETGIKVVLDTFDTNEQLYPVIKNRAGVYDVICPSDYMVQRMKNEKLLEKIRKKKLENYRNLEEEYLKIADKTFDKGNQYSVPYQWGTAGILYNKKRVDVKDIQN
;
A
#
# COMPACT_ATOMS: atom_id res chain seq x y z
N MET A 1 -2.74 -11.91 2.98
CA MET A 1 -3.09 -12.34 1.59
C MET A 1 -3.48 -13.80 1.63
N ASP A 2 -4.52 -14.20 0.92
CA ASP A 2 -4.91 -15.62 0.82
C ASP A 2 -3.81 -16.40 0.08
N PRO A 3 -3.32 -17.52 0.62
CA PRO A 3 -2.25 -18.32 0.01
C PRO A 3 -2.56 -18.85 -1.39
N SER A 4 -3.84 -19.02 -1.73
CA SER A 4 -4.27 -19.49 -3.05
C SER A 4 -4.07 -18.46 -4.17
N ILE A 5 -3.95 -17.17 -3.84
CA ILE A 5 -3.84 -16.09 -4.84
C ILE A 5 -2.52 -16.15 -5.61
N PRO A 6 -1.33 -16.27 -4.95
CA PRO A 6 -0.08 -16.46 -5.67
C PRO A 6 -0.07 -17.68 -6.59
N GLU A 7 -0.59 -18.81 -6.12
CA GLU A 7 -0.67 -20.03 -6.92
C GLU A 7 -1.56 -19.87 -8.16
N ALA A 8 -2.72 -19.21 -8.00
CA ALA A 8 -3.63 -18.92 -9.11
C ALA A 8 -2.96 -17.98 -10.13
N PHE A 9 -2.27 -16.95 -9.67
CA PHE A 9 -1.52 -16.03 -10.52
C PHE A 9 -0.40 -16.72 -11.28
N GLU A 10 0.38 -17.58 -10.62
CA GLU A 10 1.44 -18.36 -11.28
C GLU A 10 0.87 -19.28 -12.36
N LYS A 11 -0.27 -19.93 -12.06
CA LYS A 11 -0.95 -20.82 -13.02
C LYS A 11 -1.48 -20.08 -14.24
N GLU A 12 -2.00 -18.87 -14.05
CA GLU A 12 -2.57 -18.04 -15.12
C GLU A 12 -1.50 -17.39 -15.98
N THR A 13 -0.42 -16.89 -15.37
CA THR A 13 0.58 -16.05 -16.05
C THR A 13 1.89 -16.76 -16.36
N GLY A 14 2.18 -17.89 -15.70
CA GLY A 14 3.49 -18.55 -15.75
C GLY A 14 4.59 -17.81 -14.95
N ILE A 15 4.24 -16.76 -14.21
CA ILE A 15 5.17 -15.95 -13.44
C ILE A 15 5.21 -16.47 -12.00
N LYS A 16 6.38 -16.93 -11.56
CA LYS A 16 6.58 -17.38 -10.19
C LYS A 16 6.53 -16.21 -9.21
N VAL A 17 5.73 -16.36 -8.15
CA VAL A 17 5.61 -15.37 -7.08
C VAL A 17 6.46 -15.78 -5.88
N VAL A 18 7.39 -14.91 -5.46
CA VAL A 18 8.19 -15.07 -4.25
C VAL A 18 7.77 -13.98 -3.27
N LEU A 19 7.26 -14.38 -2.11
CA LEU A 19 6.74 -13.47 -1.09
C LEU A 19 7.73 -13.34 0.06
N ASP A 20 8.14 -12.11 0.32
CA ASP A 20 8.80 -11.72 1.57
C ASP A 20 7.83 -10.91 2.43
N THR A 21 7.88 -11.09 3.74
CA THR A 21 7.02 -10.36 4.68
C THR A 21 7.86 -9.53 5.63
N PHE A 22 7.34 -8.35 5.96
CA PHE A 22 7.93 -7.41 6.90
C PHE A 22 6.86 -7.04 7.94
N ASP A 23 7.22 -7.00 9.21
CA ASP A 23 6.29 -6.65 10.27
C ASP A 23 5.92 -5.16 10.26
N THR A 24 6.85 -4.31 9.79
CA THR A 24 6.65 -2.86 9.74
C THR A 24 7.22 -2.23 8.47
N ASN A 25 6.71 -1.05 8.12
CA ASN A 25 7.26 -0.25 7.02
C ASN A 25 8.73 0.16 7.26
N GLU A 26 9.10 0.35 8.53
CA GLU A 26 10.44 0.75 8.95
C GLU A 26 11.47 -0.37 8.73
N GLN A 27 11.04 -1.62 8.74
CA GLN A 27 11.90 -2.77 8.35
C GLN A 27 12.03 -2.87 6.83
N LEU A 28 10.95 -2.66 6.08
CA LEU A 28 10.95 -2.68 4.63
C LEU A 28 11.80 -1.55 4.01
N TYR A 29 11.66 -0.33 4.53
CA TYR A 29 12.26 0.86 3.93
C TYR A 29 13.78 0.78 3.72
N PRO A 30 14.62 0.40 4.73
CA PRO A 30 16.07 0.30 4.52
C PRO A 30 16.46 -0.76 3.49
N VAL A 31 15.67 -1.83 3.34
CA VAL A 31 15.92 -2.86 2.33
C VAL A 31 15.75 -2.27 0.93
N ILE A 32 14.65 -1.55 0.70
CA ILE A 32 14.41 -0.88 -0.59
C ILE A 32 15.47 0.19 -0.87
N LYS A 33 15.83 0.99 0.12
CA LYS A 33 16.80 2.06 -0.03
C LYS A 33 18.20 1.56 -0.36
N ASN A 34 18.63 0.46 0.26
CA ASN A 34 19.98 -0.07 0.12
C ASN A 34 20.12 -1.08 -1.03
N ARG A 35 19.01 -1.62 -1.53
CA ARG A 35 18.99 -2.65 -2.56
C ARG A 35 17.93 -2.31 -3.61
N ALA A 36 18.16 -1.26 -4.38
CA ALA A 36 17.24 -0.87 -5.45
C ALA A 36 16.99 -2.04 -6.42
N GLY A 37 15.71 -2.28 -6.73
CA GLY A 37 15.30 -3.33 -7.67
C GLY A 37 15.28 -4.74 -7.11
N VAL A 38 15.35 -4.93 -5.78
CA VAL A 38 15.26 -6.26 -5.14
C VAL A 38 13.84 -6.81 -5.16
N TYR A 39 12.84 -5.93 -5.20
CA TYR A 39 11.42 -6.28 -5.31
C TYR A 39 10.78 -5.64 -6.53
N ASP A 40 9.95 -6.41 -7.23
CA ASP A 40 9.14 -5.93 -8.36
C ASP A 40 7.91 -5.17 -7.85
N VAL A 41 7.31 -5.62 -6.73
CA VAL A 41 6.14 -5.03 -6.10
C VAL A 41 6.31 -5.02 -4.59
N ILE A 42 5.91 -3.92 -3.95
CA ILE A 42 5.87 -3.77 -2.49
C ILE A 42 4.49 -3.28 -2.06
N CYS A 43 4.08 -3.62 -0.82
CA CYS A 43 2.79 -3.21 -0.26
C CYS A 43 2.95 -2.45 1.05
N PRO A 44 3.48 -1.23 1.03
CA PRO A 44 3.62 -0.36 2.21
C PRO A 44 2.36 0.47 2.47
N SER A 45 2.32 1.10 3.64
CA SER A 45 1.30 2.11 3.95
C SER A 45 1.50 3.40 3.15
N ASP A 46 0.45 4.21 3.04
CA ASP A 46 0.37 5.46 2.30
C ASP A 46 1.52 6.45 2.59
N TYR A 47 1.81 6.71 3.87
CA TYR A 47 2.90 7.59 4.27
C TYR A 47 4.28 7.10 3.79
N MET A 48 4.46 5.79 3.74
CA MET A 48 5.70 5.19 3.27
C MET A 48 5.79 5.23 1.73
N VAL A 49 4.66 5.06 1.02
CA VAL A 49 4.59 5.31 -0.44
C VAL A 49 5.01 6.75 -0.72
N GLN A 50 4.45 7.73 0.01
CA GLN A 50 4.80 9.14 -0.16
C GLN A 50 6.30 9.39 0.05
N ARG A 51 6.87 8.83 1.12
CA ARG A 51 8.29 8.94 1.42
C ARG A 51 9.16 8.35 0.31
N MET A 52 8.91 7.10 -0.08
CA MET A 52 9.68 6.42 -1.11
C MET A 52 9.57 7.11 -2.48
N LYS A 53 8.38 7.63 -2.82
CA LYS A 53 8.17 8.43 -4.02
C LYS A 53 9.03 9.70 -4.01
N ASN A 54 9.04 10.44 -2.90
CA ASN A 54 9.82 11.66 -2.77
C ASN A 54 11.34 11.40 -2.86
N GLU A 55 11.77 10.24 -2.39
CA GLU A 55 13.16 9.77 -2.49
C GLU A 55 13.48 9.09 -3.83
N LYS A 56 12.52 9.04 -4.78
CA LYS A 56 12.68 8.43 -6.12
C LYS A 56 13.03 6.94 -6.08
N LEU A 57 12.53 6.23 -5.09
CA LEU A 57 12.72 4.78 -4.93
C LEU A 57 11.64 3.96 -5.63
N LEU A 58 10.61 4.59 -6.19
CA LEU A 58 9.50 3.93 -6.86
C LEU A 58 9.46 4.27 -8.34
N GLU A 59 9.12 3.28 -9.15
CA GLU A 59 8.85 3.43 -10.59
C GLU A 59 7.39 3.83 -10.84
N LYS A 60 7.16 4.58 -11.93
CA LYS A 60 5.80 4.95 -12.34
C LYS A 60 5.05 3.76 -12.92
N ILE A 61 3.82 3.59 -12.47
CA ILE A 61 2.92 2.54 -12.96
C ILE A 61 2.42 2.88 -14.37
N ARG A 62 2.55 1.94 -15.29
CA ARG A 62 1.99 2.03 -16.66
C ARG A 62 0.53 1.59 -16.65
N LYS A 63 -0.39 2.43 -16.17
CA LYS A 63 -1.82 2.13 -16.00
C LYS A 63 -2.47 1.50 -17.23
N LYS A 64 -2.09 1.95 -18.43
CA LYS A 64 -2.60 1.41 -19.71
C LYS A 64 -2.32 -0.08 -19.92
N LYS A 65 -1.36 -0.65 -19.18
CA LYS A 65 -1.02 -2.07 -19.21
C LYS A 65 -1.73 -2.89 -18.13
N LEU A 66 -2.47 -2.24 -17.24
CA LEU A 66 -3.20 -2.87 -16.14
C LEU A 66 -4.68 -2.97 -16.52
N GLU A 67 -5.06 -4.09 -17.13
CA GLU A 67 -6.45 -4.31 -17.61
C GLU A 67 -7.46 -4.20 -16.47
N ASN A 68 -7.12 -4.71 -15.28
CA ASN A 68 -7.97 -4.70 -14.10
C ASN A 68 -7.97 -3.36 -13.34
N TYR A 69 -7.20 -2.36 -13.78
CA TYR A 69 -7.18 -1.04 -13.12
C TYR A 69 -8.58 -0.39 -13.08
N ARG A 70 -9.41 -0.64 -14.07
CA ARG A 70 -10.81 -0.16 -14.16
C ARG A 70 -11.75 -0.76 -13.10
N ASN A 71 -11.35 -1.86 -12.47
CA ASN A 71 -12.14 -2.53 -11.43
C ASN A 71 -11.91 -1.94 -10.04
N LEU A 72 -10.98 -0.98 -9.91
CA LEU A 72 -10.71 -0.30 -8.66
C LEU A 72 -11.80 0.73 -8.37
N GLU A 73 -12.21 0.80 -7.11
CA GLU A 73 -13.19 1.79 -6.68
C GLU A 73 -12.60 3.21 -6.76
N GLU A 74 -13.35 4.09 -7.42
CA GLU A 74 -12.93 5.46 -7.70
C GLU A 74 -12.69 6.28 -6.43
N GLU A 75 -13.41 5.98 -5.35
CA GLU A 75 -13.28 6.66 -4.07
C GLU A 75 -11.87 6.52 -3.51
N TYR A 76 -11.31 5.30 -3.47
CA TYR A 76 -9.94 5.07 -2.98
C TYR A 76 -8.88 5.67 -3.90
N LEU A 77 -9.12 5.67 -5.20
CA LEU A 77 -8.24 6.36 -6.16
C LEU A 77 -8.24 7.88 -5.92
N LYS A 78 -9.39 8.49 -5.63
CA LYS A 78 -9.49 9.91 -5.28
C LYS A 78 -8.81 10.25 -3.95
N ILE A 79 -8.90 9.36 -2.97
CA ILE A 79 -8.20 9.55 -1.68
C ILE A 79 -6.69 9.54 -1.91
N ALA A 80 -6.15 8.55 -2.60
CA ALA A 80 -4.72 8.45 -2.91
C ALA A 80 -4.22 9.67 -3.70
N ASP A 81 -4.97 10.10 -4.73
CA ASP A 81 -4.65 11.28 -5.54
C ASP A 81 -4.54 12.56 -4.71
N LYS A 82 -5.46 12.76 -3.77
CA LYS A 82 -5.51 13.96 -2.94
C LYS A 82 -4.48 13.98 -1.82
N THR A 83 -4.05 12.81 -1.34
CA THR A 83 -3.26 12.70 -0.11
C THR A 83 -1.79 12.44 -0.37
N PHE A 84 -1.43 11.33 -1.00
CA PHE A 84 -0.04 10.89 -1.06
C PHE A 84 0.50 10.59 -2.48
N ASP A 85 -0.35 10.26 -3.45
CA ASP A 85 0.09 9.89 -4.80
C ASP A 85 -0.70 10.62 -5.89
N LYS A 86 -0.42 11.90 -6.08
CA LYS A 86 -1.09 12.74 -7.07
C LYS A 86 -1.08 12.09 -8.47
N GLY A 87 -2.28 11.90 -9.01
CA GLY A 87 -2.51 11.23 -10.28
C GLY A 87 -2.36 9.72 -10.20
N ASN A 88 -2.27 9.12 -9.01
CA ASN A 88 -2.09 7.67 -8.82
C ASN A 88 -0.99 7.12 -9.73
N GLN A 89 0.19 7.74 -9.71
CA GLN A 89 1.25 7.41 -10.66
C GLN A 89 2.17 6.28 -10.17
N TYR A 90 2.24 6.05 -8.87
CA TYR A 90 3.20 5.14 -8.24
C TYR A 90 2.56 4.01 -7.46
N SER A 91 1.26 4.11 -7.16
CA SER A 91 0.57 3.15 -6.32
C SER A 91 -0.81 2.74 -6.87
N VAL A 92 -1.25 1.58 -6.41
CA VAL A 92 -2.60 1.05 -6.61
C VAL A 92 -3.14 0.70 -5.23
N PRO A 93 -4.34 1.17 -4.83
CA PRO A 93 -4.96 0.78 -3.58
C PRO A 93 -5.15 -0.73 -3.49
N TYR A 94 -4.62 -1.34 -2.42
CA TYR A 94 -4.75 -2.77 -2.15
C TYR A 94 -5.72 -3.05 -1.00
N GLN A 95 -5.54 -2.34 0.10
CA GLN A 95 -6.33 -2.50 1.31
C GLN A 95 -6.39 -1.17 2.04
N TRP A 96 -7.49 -0.91 2.75
CA TRP A 96 -7.61 0.25 3.61
C TRP A 96 -8.13 -0.16 4.98
N GLY A 97 -7.92 0.70 5.95
CA GLY A 97 -8.40 0.52 7.31
C GLY A 97 -8.47 1.86 8.03
N THR A 98 -9.21 1.89 9.12
CA THR A 98 -9.30 3.05 9.99
C THR A 98 -8.55 2.79 11.28
N ALA A 99 -7.84 3.81 11.77
CA ALA A 99 -7.34 3.84 13.13
C ALA A 99 -8.35 4.59 14.01
N GLY A 100 -8.58 4.08 15.21
CA GLY A 100 -9.49 4.68 16.16
C GLY A 100 -8.96 4.58 17.59
N ILE A 101 -9.49 5.43 18.46
CA ILE A 101 -9.17 5.40 19.88
C ILE A 101 -10.21 4.56 20.61
N LEU A 102 -9.78 3.45 21.19
CA LEU A 102 -10.61 2.68 22.13
C LEU A 102 -10.40 3.23 23.53
N TYR A 103 -11.48 3.64 24.18
CA TYR A 103 -11.41 4.19 25.53
C TYR A 103 -12.46 3.59 26.46
N ASN A 104 -12.17 3.61 27.76
CA ASN A 104 -13.08 3.15 28.79
C ASN A 104 -14.05 4.27 29.19
N LYS A 105 -15.31 4.18 28.77
CA LYS A 105 -16.39 5.15 29.04
C LYS A 105 -16.64 5.43 30.54
N LYS A 106 -16.22 4.53 31.44
CA LYS A 106 -16.35 4.74 32.90
C LYS A 106 -15.23 5.59 33.49
N ARG A 107 -14.14 5.83 32.74
CA ARG A 107 -12.94 6.52 33.21
C ARG A 107 -12.60 7.79 32.44
N VAL A 108 -13.10 7.92 31.21
CA VAL A 108 -12.76 9.03 30.30
C VAL A 108 -14.05 9.59 29.70
N ASP A 109 -14.23 10.91 29.78
CA ASP A 109 -15.32 11.58 29.07
C ASP A 109 -14.95 11.74 27.57
N VAL A 110 -15.97 11.58 26.69
CA VAL A 110 -15.81 11.76 25.23
C VAL A 110 -15.25 13.14 24.89
N LYS A 111 -15.59 14.17 25.67
CA LYS A 111 -15.11 15.55 25.49
C LYS A 111 -13.60 15.68 25.63
N ASP A 112 -12.98 14.84 26.43
CA ASP A 112 -11.52 14.85 26.66
C ASP A 112 -10.73 14.21 25.49
N ILE A 113 -11.43 13.52 24.58
CA ILE A 113 -10.81 12.79 23.44
C ILE A 113 -10.98 13.58 22.15
N GLN A 114 -11.92 14.54 22.10
CA GLN A 114 -12.23 15.32 20.89
C GLN A 114 -11.38 16.59 20.73
N ASN A 115 -10.52 16.88 21.68
CA ASN A 115 -9.52 17.95 21.65
C ASN A 115 -8.13 17.35 21.47
#